data_81a0199ab2ad93bfd3ecfc833f2c77df
#
_entry.id   81a0199ab2ad93bfd3ecfc833f2c77df
#
_cell.length_a   1.000
_cell.length_b   1.000
_cell.length_c   1.000
_cell.angle_alpha   90.00
_cell.angle_beta   90.00
_cell.angle_gamma   90.00
#
_symmetry.space_group_name_H-M   'P 1'
#
loop_
_entity.id
_entity.type
_entity.pdbx_description
1 polymer ?
#
loop_
_entity_poly.entity_id
_entity_poly.type
_entity_poly.pdbx_seq_one_letter_code
_entity_poly.pdbx_strand_id
1 'polypeptide(L)'
;TVSPTYAKEILDPWFSYGMDRELVRRQDGIRGILNGIDVDLYNPETDPDIKEHYQVKRRTGKKACKTDLLEEMKWEDNGQPVIGIVTRFVAHKGIHLIQYAFQEMLELGCRFVILGSGEKIFEDFFREMQLQHPEQVSVHIGFLPQMAKRIYAGADIFLMPSQNEPCGLA
;
A
#
# COMPACT_ATOMS: atom_id res chain seq x y z
N THR A 1 5.25 -12.04 19.73
CA THR A 1 4.76 -10.96 18.87
C THR A 1 5.29 -11.11 17.44
N VAL A 2 4.79 -10.31 16.50
CA VAL A 2 5.29 -10.28 15.12
C VAL A 2 6.60 -9.50 15.05
N SER A 3 7.48 -9.88 14.19
CA SER A 3 8.81 -9.36 13.85
C SER A 3 9.78 -9.11 15.02
N PRO A 4 11.07 -9.36 14.83
CA PRO A 4 12.11 -9.06 15.83
C PRO A 4 12.26 -7.58 16.14
N THR A 5 11.99 -6.70 15.15
CA THR A 5 12.02 -5.25 15.33
C THR A 5 10.87 -4.80 16.23
N TYR A 6 9.65 -5.23 15.92
CA TYR A 6 8.49 -4.88 16.72
C TYR A 6 8.58 -5.43 18.16
N ALA A 7 9.22 -6.60 18.37
CA ALA A 7 9.48 -7.12 19.72
C ALA A 7 10.33 -6.17 20.58
N LYS A 8 11.13 -5.31 19.98
CA LYS A 8 11.88 -4.24 20.66
C LYS A 8 11.05 -2.97 20.79
N GLU A 9 10.33 -2.59 19.73
CA GLU A 9 9.51 -1.38 19.69
C GLU A 9 8.42 -1.39 20.77
N ILE A 10 7.76 -2.52 21.01
CA ILE A 10 6.70 -2.61 22.02
C ILE A 10 7.18 -2.44 23.47
N LEU A 11 8.50 -2.38 23.72
CA LEU A 11 9.05 -2.02 25.04
C LEU A 11 9.05 -0.50 25.26
N ASP A 12 8.91 0.30 24.19
CA ASP A 12 8.83 1.74 24.27
C ASP A 12 7.36 2.17 24.57
N PRO A 13 7.15 3.13 25.51
CA PRO A 13 5.82 3.64 25.83
C PRO A 13 4.99 4.10 24.64
N TRP A 14 5.64 4.61 23.58
CA TRP A 14 4.97 5.08 22.36
C TRP A 14 4.28 3.95 21.57
N PHE A 15 4.86 2.76 21.56
CA PHE A 15 4.36 1.61 20.81
C PHE A 15 3.65 0.55 21.67
N SER A 16 3.74 0.66 22.99
CA SER A 16 3.24 -0.33 23.94
C SER A 16 1.74 -0.23 24.23
N TYR A 17 1.09 0.85 23.81
CA TYR A 17 -0.31 1.15 24.15
C TYR A 17 -0.59 1.09 25.66
N GLY A 18 0.39 1.55 26.49
CA GLY A 18 0.30 1.56 27.93
C GLY A 18 0.68 0.25 28.63
N MET A 19 1.19 -0.73 27.88
CA MET A 19 1.65 -2.02 28.41
C MET A 19 3.17 -2.08 28.66
N ASP A 20 3.89 -0.99 28.44
CA ASP A 20 5.35 -0.90 28.51
C ASP A 20 5.93 -1.52 29.79
N ARG A 21 5.38 -1.23 30.95
CA ARG A 21 5.88 -1.74 32.23
C ARG A 21 5.84 -3.26 32.32
N GLU A 22 4.75 -3.89 31.88
CA GLU A 22 4.61 -5.34 31.88
C GLU A 22 5.48 -6.01 30.82
N LEU A 23 5.58 -5.37 29.63
CA LEU A 23 6.40 -5.88 28.54
C LEU A 23 7.89 -5.81 28.89
N VAL A 24 8.37 -4.69 29.43
CA VAL A 24 9.76 -4.55 29.91
C VAL A 24 10.09 -5.56 31.00
N ARG A 25 9.19 -5.80 31.96
CA ARG A 25 9.41 -6.81 33.01
C ARG A 25 9.57 -8.23 32.46
N ARG A 26 9.00 -8.52 31.29
CA ARG A 26 9.01 -9.84 30.63
C ARG A 26 9.88 -9.87 29.36
N GLN A 27 10.68 -8.87 29.12
CA GLN A 27 11.43 -8.70 27.87
C GLN A 27 12.25 -9.91 27.44
N ASP A 28 12.87 -10.62 28.40
CA ASP A 28 13.69 -11.80 28.11
C ASP A 28 12.87 -12.97 27.54
N GLY A 29 11.57 -13.00 27.80
CA GLY A 29 10.63 -13.99 27.26
C GLY A 29 9.96 -13.59 25.95
N ILE A 30 10.10 -12.34 25.50
CA ILE A 30 9.47 -11.85 24.26
C ILE A 30 10.28 -12.33 23.06
N ARG A 31 9.58 -12.91 22.09
CA ARG A 31 10.15 -13.31 20.79
C ARG A 31 9.32 -12.69 19.65
N GLY A 32 10.02 -12.12 18.67
CA GLY A 32 9.43 -11.64 17.43
C GLY A 32 9.57 -12.70 16.34
N ILE A 33 8.45 -13.05 15.71
CA ILE A 33 8.37 -14.03 14.63
C ILE A 33 7.80 -13.32 13.41
N LEU A 34 8.53 -13.33 12.28
CA LEU A 34 8.03 -12.75 11.03
C LEU A 34 6.82 -13.55 10.53
N ASN A 35 5.82 -12.83 10.03
CA ASN A 35 4.74 -13.45 9.28
C ASN A 35 5.29 -14.04 7.98
N GLY A 36 4.74 -15.17 7.56
CA GLY A 36 4.96 -15.68 6.21
C GLY A 36 4.12 -14.92 5.20
N ILE A 37 4.51 -15.00 3.93
CA ILE A 37 3.70 -14.58 2.79
C ILE A 37 3.34 -15.82 1.98
N ASP A 38 2.17 -15.79 1.36
CA ASP A 38 1.74 -16.83 0.43
C ASP A 38 2.44 -16.60 -0.92
N VAL A 39 3.54 -17.33 -1.13
CA VAL A 39 4.38 -17.18 -2.32
C VAL A 39 3.75 -17.78 -3.59
N ASP A 40 2.72 -18.58 -3.47
CA ASP A 40 1.96 -19.11 -4.60
C ASP A 40 0.88 -18.11 -5.03
N LEU A 41 0.14 -17.57 -4.05
CA LEU A 41 -0.92 -16.59 -4.28
C LEU A 41 -0.38 -15.24 -4.83
N TYR A 42 0.79 -14.80 -4.34
CA TYR A 42 1.41 -13.52 -4.74
C TYR A 42 2.61 -13.73 -5.67
N ASN A 43 2.52 -14.69 -6.58
CA ASN A 43 3.56 -14.96 -7.55
C ASN A 43 3.22 -14.35 -8.93
N PRO A 44 3.90 -13.28 -9.37
CA PRO A 44 3.60 -12.66 -10.65
C PRO A 44 3.96 -13.53 -11.87
N GLU A 45 4.62 -14.68 -11.68
CA GLU A 45 4.88 -15.65 -12.75
C GLU A 45 3.67 -16.54 -13.05
N THR A 46 2.73 -16.65 -12.11
CA THR A 46 1.59 -17.59 -12.20
C THR A 46 0.25 -16.98 -11.81
N ASP A 47 0.22 -15.70 -11.38
CA ASP A 47 -0.99 -15.04 -10.90
C ASP A 47 -2.01 -14.85 -12.04
N PRO A 48 -3.20 -15.48 -11.97
CA PRO A 48 -4.22 -15.37 -13.00
C PRO A 48 -4.94 -14.01 -13.02
N ASP A 49 -4.78 -13.18 -11.99
CA ASP A 49 -5.47 -11.90 -11.83
C ASP A 49 -4.72 -10.73 -12.48
N ILE A 50 -3.51 -10.95 -13.03
CA ILE A 50 -2.73 -9.92 -13.71
C ILE A 50 -2.70 -10.14 -15.22
N LYS A 51 -2.54 -9.07 -15.98
CA LYS A 51 -2.63 -9.06 -17.45
C LYS A 51 -1.58 -9.94 -18.14
N GLU A 52 -0.34 -9.84 -17.69
CA GLU A 52 0.79 -10.60 -18.22
C GLU A 52 1.76 -10.95 -17.08
N HIS A 53 2.26 -12.18 -17.14
CA HIS A 53 3.20 -12.68 -16.15
C HIS A 53 4.57 -12.05 -16.30
N TYR A 54 5.25 -11.79 -15.18
CA TYR A 54 6.60 -11.27 -15.15
C TYR A 54 7.41 -11.84 -13.99
N GLN A 55 8.71 -11.68 -14.05
CA GLN A 55 9.64 -12.11 -13.01
C GLN A 55 10.81 -11.12 -12.91
N VAL A 56 11.62 -11.23 -11.85
CA VAL A 56 12.73 -10.32 -11.56
C VAL A 56 13.66 -10.12 -12.76
N LYS A 57 13.98 -11.19 -13.50
CA LYS A 57 14.87 -11.16 -14.65
C LYS A 57 14.21 -10.78 -15.97
N ARG A 58 12.87 -10.88 -16.06
CA ARG A 58 12.08 -10.58 -17.26
C ARG A 58 10.84 -9.76 -16.88
N ARG A 59 10.98 -8.44 -16.92
CA ARG A 59 9.95 -7.49 -16.49
C ARG A 59 9.05 -6.96 -17.61
N THR A 60 9.12 -7.52 -18.81
CA THR A 60 8.31 -7.06 -19.96
C THR A 60 6.83 -7.07 -19.66
N GLY A 61 6.32 -8.12 -18.97
CA GLY A 61 4.92 -8.22 -18.57
C GLY A 61 4.44 -7.09 -17.66
N LYS A 62 5.34 -6.48 -16.88
CA LYS A 62 4.96 -5.34 -16.01
C LYS A 62 4.47 -4.13 -16.82
N LYS A 63 4.99 -3.90 -18.03
CA LYS A 63 4.50 -2.86 -18.91
C LYS A 63 3.06 -3.14 -19.37
N ALA A 64 2.74 -4.37 -19.74
CA ALA A 64 1.39 -4.75 -20.12
C ALA A 64 0.41 -4.65 -18.93
N CYS A 65 0.86 -4.98 -17.71
CA CYS A 65 0.06 -4.77 -16.49
C CYS A 65 -0.19 -3.28 -16.22
N LYS A 66 0.79 -2.39 -16.49
CA LYS A 66 0.57 -0.94 -16.39
C LYS A 66 -0.46 -0.45 -17.40
N THR A 67 -0.33 -0.86 -18.66
CA THR A 67 -1.30 -0.51 -19.71
C THR A 67 -2.71 -0.98 -19.31
N ASP A 68 -2.86 -2.21 -18.87
CA ASP A 68 -4.13 -2.77 -18.41
C ASP A 68 -4.74 -1.98 -17.22
N LEU A 69 -3.90 -1.55 -16.26
CA LEU A 69 -4.33 -0.71 -15.14
C LEU A 69 -4.80 0.66 -15.62
N LEU A 70 -4.08 1.29 -16.56
CA LEU A 70 -4.46 2.59 -17.12
C LEU A 70 -5.78 2.49 -17.95
N GLU A 71 -5.96 1.42 -18.72
CA GLU A 71 -7.20 1.15 -19.47
C GLU A 71 -8.40 1.01 -18.52
N GLU A 72 -8.25 0.31 -17.40
CA GLU A 72 -9.29 0.20 -16.37
C GLU A 72 -9.67 1.55 -15.79
N MET A 73 -8.71 2.45 -15.60
CA MET A 73 -8.95 3.82 -15.12
C MET A 73 -9.44 4.74 -16.24
N LYS A 74 -9.48 4.27 -17.49
CA LYS A 74 -9.78 5.07 -18.71
C LYS A 74 -8.79 6.20 -18.91
N TRP A 75 -7.53 5.96 -18.59
CA TRP A 75 -6.44 6.91 -18.75
C TRP A 75 -5.56 6.54 -19.94
N GLU A 76 -5.14 7.53 -20.71
CA GLU A 76 -4.11 7.36 -21.74
C GLU A 76 -2.72 7.17 -21.10
N ASP A 77 -1.88 6.31 -21.68
CA ASP A 77 -0.48 6.19 -21.29
C ASP A 77 0.33 7.34 -21.88
N ASN A 78 0.59 8.34 -21.08
CA ASN A 78 1.38 9.52 -21.43
C ASN A 78 2.79 9.51 -20.81
N GLY A 79 3.21 8.36 -20.27
CA GLY A 79 4.52 8.18 -19.64
C GLY A 79 4.60 8.68 -18.19
N GLN A 80 3.54 9.22 -17.62
CA GLN A 80 3.53 9.65 -16.22
C GLN A 80 3.66 8.46 -15.27
N PRO A 81 4.33 8.63 -14.10
CA PRO A 81 4.43 7.57 -13.11
C PRO A 81 3.08 7.33 -12.42
N VAL A 82 2.76 6.05 -12.24
CA VAL A 82 1.58 5.60 -11.50
C VAL A 82 1.99 5.17 -10.09
N ILE A 83 1.43 5.83 -9.09
CA ILE A 83 1.61 5.50 -7.68
C ILE A 83 0.42 4.64 -7.23
N GLY A 84 0.71 3.42 -6.79
CA GLY A 84 -0.27 2.53 -6.18
C GLY A 84 -0.30 2.68 -4.65
N ILE A 85 -1.49 2.75 -4.08
CA ILE A 85 -1.72 2.74 -2.64
C ILE A 85 -2.75 1.66 -2.34
N VAL A 86 -2.37 0.63 -1.57
CA VAL A 86 -3.28 -0.43 -1.12
C VAL A 86 -3.10 -0.56 0.38
N THR A 87 -4.04 -0.01 1.17
CA THR A 87 -3.92 -0.02 2.63
C THR A 87 -5.25 0.28 3.32
N ARG A 88 -5.31 0.02 4.63
CA ARG A 88 -6.39 0.56 5.45
C ARG A 88 -6.22 2.07 5.63
N PHE A 89 -7.30 2.82 5.52
CA PHE A 89 -7.26 4.27 5.71
C PHE A 89 -7.42 4.62 7.19
N VAL A 90 -6.31 4.49 7.92
CA VAL A 90 -6.20 4.79 9.35
C VAL A 90 -4.91 5.58 9.62
N ALA A 91 -4.91 6.36 10.70
CA ALA A 91 -3.85 7.33 10.98
C ALA A 91 -2.44 6.73 10.96
N HIS A 92 -2.23 5.57 11.60
CA HIS A 92 -0.91 4.94 11.68
C HIS A 92 -0.36 4.42 10.33
N LYS A 93 -1.20 4.33 9.29
CA LYS A 93 -0.77 4.04 7.91
C LYS A 93 -0.23 5.27 7.18
N GLY A 94 -0.13 6.40 7.87
CA GLY A 94 0.48 7.61 7.34
C GLY A 94 -0.36 8.37 6.32
N ILE A 95 -1.70 8.18 6.34
CA ILE A 95 -2.59 8.83 5.36
C ILE A 95 -2.48 10.35 5.43
N HIS A 96 -2.29 10.93 6.62
CA HIS A 96 -2.08 12.38 6.78
C HIS A 96 -0.78 12.87 6.15
N LEU A 97 0.26 12.04 6.04
CA LEU A 97 1.48 12.38 5.29
C LEU A 97 1.20 12.41 3.80
N ILE A 98 0.39 11.45 3.32
CA ILE A 98 -0.08 11.44 1.92
C ILE A 98 -0.89 12.70 1.66
N GLN A 99 -1.85 13.05 2.53
CA GLN A 99 -2.66 14.27 2.40
C GLN A 99 -1.79 15.52 2.27
N TYR A 100 -0.77 15.64 3.13
CA TYR A 100 0.13 16.79 3.15
C TYR A 100 0.89 16.96 1.84
N ALA A 101 1.41 15.88 1.26
CA ALA A 101 2.23 15.92 0.06
C ALA A 101 1.44 15.70 -1.25
N PHE A 102 0.13 15.46 -1.18
CA PHE A 102 -0.67 14.99 -2.32
C PHE A 102 -0.65 15.96 -3.49
N GLN A 103 -0.86 17.24 -3.20
CA GLN A 103 -0.90 18.28 -4.23
C GLN A 103 0.45 18.42 -4.95
N GLU A 104 1.55 18.42 -4.21
CA GLU A 104 2.90 18.48 -4.80
C GLU A 104 3.19 17.29 -5.71
N MET A 105 2.76 16.09 -5.30
CA MET A 105 2.91 14.88 -6.12
C MET A 105 2.08 14.95 -7.42
N LEU A 106 0.87 15.53 -7.37
CA LEU A 106 0.05 15.77 -8.57
C LEU A 106 0.73 16.77 -9.52
N GLU A 107 1.30 17.85 -8.99
CA GLU A 107 2.02 18.87 -9.76
C GLU A 107 3.28 18.31 -10.42
N LEU A 108 3.93 17.30 -9.80
CA LEU A 108 5.01 16.53 -10.41
C LEU A 108 4.54 15.60 -11.54
N GLY A 109 3.25 15.56 -11.82
CA GLY A 109 2.65 14.73 -12.86
C GLY A 109 2.40 13.28 -12.44
N CYS A 110 2.44 12.95 -11.14
CA CYS A 110 2.09 11.61 -10.68
C CYS A 110 0.59 11.33 -10.84
N ARG A 111 0.29 10.06 -11.10
CA ARG A 111 -1.07 9.52 -11.10
C ARG A 111 -1.23 8.55 -9.94
N PHE A 112 -2.42 8.48 -9.37
CA PHE A 112 -2.70 7.65 -8.19
C PHE A 112 -3.81 6.65 -8.45
N VAL A 113 -3.53 5.38 -8.17
CA VAL A 113 -4.57 4.35 -8.06
C VAL A 113 -4.59 3.87 -6.61
N ILE A 114 -5.68 4.16 -5.93
CA ILE A 114 -5.82 4.04 -4.48
C ILE A 114 -6.91 3.02 -4.16
N LEU A 115 -6.57 2.02 -3.36
CA LEU A 115 -7.50 1.01 -2.89
C LEU A 115 -7.41 0.88 -1.37
N GLY A 116 -8.55 0.93 -0.71
CA GLY A 116 -8.65 0.68 0.73
C GLY A 116 -9.96 1.14 1.33
N SER A 117 -10.05 1.03 2.64
CA SER A 117 -11.19 1.54 3.41
C SER A 117 -10.76 1.81 4.84
N GLY A 118 -11.52 2.63 5.56
CA GLY A 118 -11.21 2.93 6.96
C GLY A 118 -11.95 4.12 7.52
N GLU A 119 -11.23 5.08 8.08
CA GLU A 119 -11.82 6.28 8.66
C GLU A 119 -12.44 7.17 7.58
N LYS A 120 -13.67 7.59 7.81
CA LYS A 120 -14.46 8.38 6.85
C LYS A 120 -13.72 9.64 6.37
N ILE A 121 -12.99 10.31 7.26
CA ILE A 121 -12.25 11.52 6.91
C ILE A 121 -11.21 11.27 5.81
N PHE A 122 -10.56 10.11 5.81
CA PHE A 122 -9.58 9.75 4.78
C PHE A 122 -10.26 9.27 3.50
N GLU A 123 -11.36 8.53 3.62
CA GLU A 123 -12.14 8.13 2.44
C GLU A 123 -12.71 9.36 1.70
N ASP A 124 -13.27 10.31 2.44
CA ASP A 124 -13.85 11.53 1.88
C ASP A 124 -12.75 12.38 1.19
N PHE A 125 -11.56 12.49 1.81
CA PHE A 125 -10.42 13.16 1.19
C PHE A 125 -10.06 12.55 -0.17
N PHE A 126 -9.89 11.24 -0.24
CA PHE A 126 -9.52 10.59 -1.50
C PHE A 126 -10.62 10.70 -2.56
N ARG A 127 -11.89 10.59 -2.17
CA ARG A 127 -13.02 10.84 -3.10
C ARG A 127 -13.01 12.28 -3.65
N GLU A 128 -12.72 13.25 -2.79
CA GLU A 128 -12.61 14.64 -3.20
C GLU A 128 -11.45 14.83 -4.19
N MET A 129 -10.29 14.25 -3.92
CA MET A 129 -9.15 14.30 -4.85
C MET A 129 -9.48 13.67 -6.21
N GLN A 130 -10.20 12.55 -6.23
CA GLN A 130 -10.67 11.96 -7.49
C GLN A 130 -11.63 12.88 -8.26
N LEU A 131 -12.53 13.56 -7.55
CA LEU A 131 -13.47 14.49 -8.20
C LEU A 131 -12.75 15.72 -8.78
N GLN A 132 -11.73 16.21 -8.10
CA GLN A 132 -10.94 17.38 -8.53
C GLN A 132 -9.95 17.02 -9.64
N HIS A 133 -9.40 15.79 -9.64
CA HIS A 133 -8.35 15.34 -10.55
C HIS A 133 -8.68 13.99 -11.20
N PRO A 134 -9.79 13.85 -11.95
CA PRO A 134 -10.23 12.55 -12.48
C PRO A 134 -9.24 11.91 -13.46
N GLU A 135 -8.38 12.71 -14.11
CA GLU A 135 -7.33 12.24 -15.03
C GLU A 135 -6.07 11.73 -14.32
N GLN A 136 -5.95 11.96 -13.01
CA GLN A 136 -4.76 11.60 -12.24
C GLN A 136 -5.06 10.77 -11.00
N VAL A 137 -6.30 10.75 -10.51
CA VAL A 137 -6.66 10.06 -9.26
C VAL A 137 -7.82 9.11 -9.48
N SER A 138 -7.63 7.85 -9.17
CA SER A 138 -8.68 6.83 -9.13
C SER A 138 -8.72 6.17 -7.77
N VAL A 139 -9.90 6.12 -7.16
CA VAL A 139 -10.10 5.64 -5.78
C VAL A 139 -11.13 4.51 -5.75
N HIS A 140 -10.73 3.41 -5.15
CA HIS A 140 -11.56 2.24 -4.92
C HIS A 140 -11.73 2.03 -3.42
N ILE A 141 -12.94 2.25 -2.90
CA ILE A 141 -13.22 2.06 -1.48
C ILE A 141 -13.71 0.65 -1.23
N GLY A 142 -12.96 -0.09 -0.41
CA GLY A 142 -13.31 -1.45 -0.01
C GLY A 142 -12.14 -2.42 0.01
N PHE A 143 -12.47 -3.71 0.11
CA PHE A 143 -11.52 -4.81 0.03
C PHE A 143 -11.72 -5.56 -1.30
N LEU A 144 -10.85 -5.30 -2.25
CA LEU A 144 -10.92 -5.83 -3.63
C LEU A 144 -9.59 -6.53 -3.99
N PRO A 145 -9.42 -7.80 -3.63
CA PRO A 145 -8.14 -8.52 -3.79
C PRO A 145 -7.60 -8.52 -5.22
N GLN A 146 -8.46 -8.73 -6.22
CA GLN A 146 -8.05 -8.71 -7.63
C GLN A 146 -7.55 -7.32 -8.06
N MET A 147 -8.24 -6.25 -7.66
CA MET A 147 -7.77 -4.89 -7.93
C MET A 147 -6.44 -4.60 -7.22
N ALA A 148 -6.25 -5.08 -5.99
CA ALA A 148 -4.97 -4.95 -5.28
C ALA A 148 -3.82 -5.57 -6.09
N LYS A 149 -3.99 -6.79 -6.62
CA LYS A 149 -3.00 -7.47 -7.46
C LYS A 149 -2.70 -6.69 -8.74
N ARG A 150 -3.73 -6.15 -9.40
CA ARG A 150 -3.55 -5.29 -10.59
C ARG A 150 -2.79 -4.00 -10.27
N ILE A 151 -3.05 -3.38 -9.10
CA ILE A 151 -2.30 -2.21 -8.63
C ILE A 151 -0.84 -2.59 -8.37
N TYR A 152 -0.55 -3.68 -7.67
CA TYR A 152 0.83 -4.13 -7.42
C TYR A 152 1.58 -4.42 -8.73
N ALA A 153 0.90 -5.04 -9.69
CA ALA A 153 1.50 -5.38 -10.97
C ALA A 153 1.69 -4.16 -11.89
N GLY A 154 0.74 -3.21 -11.91
CA GLY A 154 0.71 -2.12 -12.87
C GLY A 154 1.34 -0.82 -12.38
N ALA A 155 1.39 -0.56 -11.08
CA ALA A 155 1.99 0.66 -10.55
C ALA A 155 3.52 0.71 -10.75
N ASP A 156 4.06 1.90 -11.01
CA ASP A 156 5.51 2.14 -11.07
C ASP A 156 6.11 2.29 -9.68
N ILE A 157 5.35 2.89 -8.76
CA ILE A 157 5.74 3.15 -7.37
C ILE A 157 4.64 2.62 -6.47
N PHE A 158 5.00 1.91 -5.41
CA PHE A 158 4.09 1.53 -4.35
C PHE A 158 4.35 2.40 -3.11
N LEU A 159 3.33 3.14 -2.67
CA LEU A 159 3.46 4.10 -1.58
C LEU A 159 2.79 3.57 -0.31
N MET A 160 3.60 3.38 0.74
CA MET A 160 3.13 2.94 2.05
C MET A 160 3.92 3.64 3.17
N PRO A 161 3.56 4.90 3.53
CA PRO A 161 4.31 5.70 4.50
C PRO A 161 3.85 5.43 5.94
N SER A 162 3.69 4.17 6.31
CA SER A 162 3.22 3.77 7.64
C SER A 162 4.15 4.29 8.74
N GLN A 163 3.61 4.90 9.78
CA GLN A 163 4.35 5.31 10.97
C GLN A 163 4.78 4.10 11.82
N ASN A 164 3.93 3.08 11.84
CA ASN A 164 4.20 1.83 12.52
C ASN A 164 3.69 0.67 11.66
N GLU A 165 4.58 -0.25 11.35
CA GLU A 165 4.28 -1.44 10.55
C GLU A 165 4.93 -2.65 11.21
N PRO A 166 4.25 -3.30 12.15
CA PRO A 166 4.83 -4.39 12.93
C PRO A 166 5.40 -5.52 12.10
N CYS A 167 4.76 -5.88 10.98
CA CYS A 167 5.25 -6.89 10.06
C CYS A 167 5.02 -6.54 8.59
N GLY A 168 3.89 -5.89 8.29
CA GLY A 168 3.47 -5.54 6.93
C GLY A 168 3.23 -6.75 6.03
N LEU A 169 2.03 -6.82 5.44
CA LEU A 169 1.65 -7.86 4.47
C LEU A 169 1.01 -7.24 3.22
N ALA A 170 1.28 -5.96 2.97
CA ALA A 170 0.82 -5.26 1.78
C ALA A 170 1.86 -5.28 0.66
#